data_564ac39d17b28159da45564bc3e3b481
#
_entry.id   564ac39d17b28159da45564bc3e3b481
#
_cell.length_a   1.000
_cell.length_b   1.000
_cell.length_c   1.000
_cell.angle_alpha   90.00
_cell.angle_beta   90.00
_cell.angle_gamma   90.00
#
_symmetry.space_group_name_H-M   'P 1'
#
loop_
_entity.id
_entity.type
_entity.pdbx_description
1 polymer ?
#
loop_
_entity_poly.entity_id
_entity_poly.type
_entity_poly.pdbx_seq_one_letter_code
_entity_poly.pdbx_strand_id
1 'polypeptide(L)'
;MRSAVPCRWMRRASPSLPGRPGEKPEHGAPLFSRKYGQSTGVVIFDKVFVPWERVFLAGEWEFSGDVTYNYATHHRQSCIGARAGFGDLLIGAGALMCEANGLDPDRKANLRDPMVELIKITEGFYACGVAASVYAVQDPYSKSFMPEPVYSNIGKLLLSTQIYDMHRLAHEVSGGLIVALPGPEEDHN
;
A
#
# COMPACT_ATOMS: atom_id res chain seq x y z
N MET A 1 -42.65 0.66 -10.23
CA MET A 1 -41.50 1.59 -10.15
C MET A 1 -40.78 1.29 -8.83
N ARG A 2 -39.57 0.77 -8.87
CA ARG A 2 -38.75 0.59 -7.65
C ARG A 2 -38.21 1.95 -7.28
N SER A 3 -38.49 2.42 -6.08
CA SER A 3 -37.96 3.69 -5.57
C SER A 3 -36.46 3.57 -5.35
N ALA A 4 -35.70 4.55 -5.79
CA ALA A 4 -34.27 4.59 -5.55
C ALA A 4 -33.96 4.70 -4.05
N VAL A 5 -32.90 4.05 -3.61
CA VAL A 5 -32.46 4.10 -2.22
C VAL A 5 -31.79 5.47 -1.95
N PRO A 6 -32.30 6.28 -1.02
CA PRO A 6 -31.63 7.51 -0.64
C PRO A 6 -30.36 7.17 0.14
N CYS A 7 -29.23 7.44 -0.45
CA CYS A 7 -27.93 7.33 0.21
C CYS A 7 -27.41 8.73 0.54
N ARG A 8 -26.82 8.91 1.72
CA ARG A 8 -26.30 10.20 2.17
C ARG A 8 -24.80 10.30 1.89
N TRP A 9 -24.39 11.09 0.88
CA TRP A 9 -22.99 11.29 0.48
C TRP A 9 -22.34 12.49 1.16
N MET A 10 -21.09 12.34 1.46
CA MET A 10 -20.23 13.29 2.10
C MET A 10 -19.46 14.16 1.11
N ARG A 11 -19.23 15.40 1.48
CA ARG A 11 -18.22 16.21 0.83
C ARG A 11 -16.86 15.52 0.95
N ARG A 12 -16.16 15.45 -0.16
CA ARG A 12 -14.74 15.20 -0.21
C ARG A 12 -14.06 16.13 0.81
N ALA A 13 -13.45 15.61 1.87
CA ALA A 13 -12.30 16.31 2.39
C ALA A 13 -11.35 16.34 1.20
N SER A 14 -11.12 17.52 0.64
CA SER A 14 -10.14 17.65 -0.44
C SER A 14 -8.85 17.04 0.10
N PRO A 15 -8.34 15.92 -0.46
CA PRO A 15 -6.93 15.71 -0.35
C PRO A 15 -6.36 16.99 -0.96
N SER A 16 -5.33 17.55 -0.38
CA SER A 16 -4.53 18.52 -1.09
C SER A 16 -4.14 17.82 -2.40
N LEU A 17 -4.88 18.14 -3.48
CA LEU A 17 -4.55 17.64 -4.79
C LEU A 17 -3.09 18.00 -5.03
N PRO A 18 -2.27 17.11 -5.63
CA PRO A 18 -0.94 17.48 -6.05
C PRO A 18 -1.07 18.83 -6.75
N GLY A 19 -0.36 19.84 -6.24
CA GLY A 19 -0.42 21.20 -6.74
C GLY A 19 -0.25 21.19 -8.26
N ARG A 20 -0.87 22.13 -8.94
CA ARG A 20 -0.70 22.28 -10.40
C ARG A 20 0.80 22.39 -10.70
N PRO A 21 1.25 21.91 -11.87
CA PRO A 21 2.63 22.13 -12.29
C PRO A 21 2.99 23.62 -12.15
N GLY A 22 3.94 23.95 -11.27
CA GLY A 22 4.35 25.33 -10.96
C GLY A 22 3.84 25.91 -9.64
N GLU A 23 2.91 25.27 -8.92
CA GLU A 23 2.58 25.67 -7.56
C GLU A 23 3.69 25.26 -6.57
N LYS A 24 4.13 26.21 -5.74
CA LYS A 24 5.06 25.91 -4.64
C LYS A 24 4.39 24.92 -3.67
N PRO A 25 5.15 23.93 -3.15
CA PRO A 25 4.59 22.99 -2.18
C PRO A 25 4.07 23.75 -0.96
N GLU A 26 2.81 23.49 -0.57
CA GLU A 26 2.37 23.86 0.78
C GLU A 26 3.30 23.18 1.78
N HIS A 27 3.76 23.92 2.79
CA HIS A 27 4.58 23.40 3.87
C HIS A 27 3.92 22.15 4.47
N GLY A 28 4.62 21.02 4.46
CA GLY A 28 4.18 19.76 5.03
C GLY A 28 3.47 18.79 4.07
N ALA A 29 3.32 19.08 2.77
CA ALA A 29 2.77 18.11 1.83
C ALA A 29 3.73 16.93 1.61
N PRO A 30 3.28 15.64 1.74
CA PRO A 30 4.14 14.49 1.53
C PRO A 30 4.69 14.45 0.11
N LEU A 31 6.02 14.49 -0.04
CA LEU A 31 6.70 14.57 -1.34
C LEU A 31 6.29 13.44 -2.30
N PHE A 32 6.20 12.22 -1.82
CA PHE A 32 5.81 11.06 -2.61
C PHE A 32 4.36 11.13 -3.09
N SER A 33 3.41 11.45 -2.21
CA SER A 33 2.00 11.58 -2.57
C SER A 33 1.80 12.67 -3.62
N ARG A 34 2.56 13.76 -3.54
CA ARG A 34 2.53 14.84 -4.52
C ARG A 34 3.11 14.41 -5.87
N LYS A 35 4.26 13.70 -5.86
CA LYS A 35 4.94 13.28 -7.09
C LYS A 35 4.20 12.17 -7.81
N TYR A 36 3.64 11.22 -7.09
CA TYR A 36 3.03 10.01 -7.66
C TYR A 36 1.50 9.99 -7.60
N GLY A 37 0.87 11.07 -7.12
CA GLY A 37 -0.58 11.23 -7.17
C GLY A 37 -1.36 10.38 -6.17
N GLN A 38 -0.71 9.78 -5.18
CA GLN A 38 -1.40 9.01 -4.15
C GLN A 38 -2.01 9.93 -3.10
N SER A 39 -3.32 9.84 -2.91
CA SER A 39 -4.02 10.55 -1.84
C SER A 39 -4.97 9.63 -1.11
N THR A 40 -5.05 9.81 0.21
CA THR A 40 -6.06 9.16 1.06
C THR A 40 -6.96 10.22 1.65
N GLY A 41 -8.23 9.90 1.80
CA GLY A 41 -9.20 10.85 2.34
C GLY A 41 -10.39 10.14 2.96
N VAL A 42 -11.17 10.88 3.74
CA VAL A 42 -12.46 10.43 4.25
C VAL A 42 -13.53 10.82 3.26
N VAL A 43 -14.37 9.87 2.87
CA VAL A 43 -15.52 10.10 1.99
C VAL A 43 -16.78 10.14 2.86
N ILE A 44 -17.45 11.26 2.88
CA ILE A 44 -18.69 11.48 3.65
C ILE A 44 -19.86 11.54 2.65
N PHE A 45 -20.92 10.74 2.82
CA PHE A 45 -22.08 10.66 1.95
C PHE A 45 -23.27 11.41 2.58
N ASP A 46 -23.77 12.51 2.02
CA ASP A 46 -24.90 13.28 2.52
C ASP A 46 -26.00 13.40 1.48
N LYS A 47 -27.08 12.62 1.62
CA LYS A 47 -28.27 12.61 0.76
C LYS A 47 -27.98 12.46 -0.74
N VAL A 48 -27.01 11.64 -1.10
CA VAL A 48 -26.69 11.36 -2.50
C VAL A 48 -27.65 10.35 -3.06
N PHE A 49 -28.21 10.66 -4.20
CA PHE A 49 -29.00 9.73 -4.98
C PHE A 49 -28.09 8.72 -5.68
N VAL A 50 -28.37 7.43 -5.46
CA VAL A 50 -27.70 6.33 -6.16
C VAL A 50 -28.72 5.66 -7.07
N PRO A 51 -28.55 5.75 -8.39
CA PRO A 51 -29.46 5.07 -9.32
C PRO A 51 -29.28 3.54 -9.23
N TRP A 52 -30.35 2.81 -9.49
CA TRP A 52 -30.39 1.36 -9.28
C TRP A 52 -29.34 0.59 -10.10
N GLU A 53 -28.98 1.05 -11.28
CA GLU A 53 -27.94 0.46 -12.12
C GLU A 53 -26.55 0.50 -11.49
N ARG A 54 -26.38 1.25 -10.39
CA ARG A 54 -25.13 1.34 -9.60
C ARG A 54 -25.25 0.69 -8.23
N VAL A 55 -26.36 0.02 -7.96
CA VAL A 55 -26.59 -0.70 -6.71
C VAL A 55 -26.40 -2.19 -6.96
N PHE A 56 -25.40 -2.78 -6.36
CA PHE A 56 -25.11 -4.21 -6.49
C PHE A 56 -25.88 -5.05 -5.48
N LEU A 57 -25.98 -4.56 -4.23
CA LEU A 57 -26.74 -5.20 -3.15
C LEU A 57 -27.51 -4.11 -2.38
N ALA A 58 -28.76 -4.39 -2.05
CA ALA A 58 -29.63 -3.46 -1.31
C ALA A 58 -30.56 -4.20 -0.34
N GLY A 59 -30.02 -5.12 0.43
CA GLY A 59 -30.73 -5.90 1.42
C GLY A 59 -30.62 -7.41 1.22
N GLU A 60 -30.01 -7.86 0.14
CA GLU A 60 -29.73 -9.26 -0.15
C GLU A 60 -28.53 -9.74 0.70
N TRP A 61 -28.75 -9.83 2.00
CA TRP A 61 -27.70 -10.12 3.01
C TRP A 61 -27.11 -11.52 2.87
N GLU A 62 -27.83 -12.46 2.25
CA GLU A 62 -27.40 -13.84 2.00
C GLU A 62 -26.12 -13.90 1.15
N PHE A 63 -25.89 -12.92 0.30
CA PHE A 63 -24.67 -12.81 -0.53
C PHE A 63 -23.52 -12.10 0.14
N SER A 64 -23.71 -11.56 1.35
CA SER A 64 -22.66 -10.75 2.02
C SER A 64 -21.40 -11.55 2.32
N GLY A 65 -21.55 -12.84 2.62
CA GLY A 65 -20.42 -13.76 2.83
C GLY A 65 -19.54 -13.90 1.58
N ASP A 66 -20.17 -14.14 0.44
CA ASP A 66 -19.48 -14.31 -0.84
C ASP A 66 -18.79 -13.02 -1.29
N VAL A 67 -19.48 -11.89 -1.17
CA VAL A 67 -18.90 -10.58 -1.49
C VAL A 67 -17.68 -10.30 -0.61
N THR A 68 -17.78 -10.55 0.69
CA THR A 68 -16.70 -10.34 1.63
C THR A 68 -15.52 -11.25 1.35
N TYR A 69 -15.77 -12.52 1.09
CA TYR A 69 -14.73 -13.50 0.79
C TYR A 69 -13.96 -13.14 -0.49
N ASN A 70 -14.70 -12.87 -1.58
CA ASN A 70 -14.11 -12.51 -2.86
C ASN A 70 -13.31 -11.19 -2.75
N TYR A 71 -13.91 -10.15 -2.19
CA TYR A 71 -13.24 -8.87 -1.98
C TYR A 71 -11.98 -9.03 -1.13
N ALA A 72 -12.08 -9.69 0.02
CA ALA A 72 -10.97 -9.83 0.95
C ALA A 72 -9.81 -10.61 0.34
N THR A 73 -10.06 -11.67 -0.42
CA THR A 73 -9.01 -12.48 -1.05
C THR A 73 -8.25 -11.67 -2.10
N HIS A 74 -8.95 -10.98 -3.00
CA HIS A 74 -8.34 -10.10 -3.99
C HIS A 74 -7.59 -8.93 -3.35
N HIS A 75 -8.18 -8.31 -2.32
CA HIS A 75 -7.54 -7.21 -1.60
C HIS A 75 -6.27 -7.66 -0.88
N ARG A 76 -6.26 -8.83 -0.27
CA ARG A 76 -5.06 -9.38 0.40
C ARG A 76 -3.93 -9.59 -0.60
N GLN A 77 -4.23 -10.19 -1.73
CA GLN A 77 -3.25 -10.43 -2.78
C GLN A 77 -2.67 -9.10 -3.33
N SER A 78 -3.51 -8.10 -3.61
CA SER A 78 -3.04 -6.80 -4.08
C SER A 78 -2.22 -6.04 -3.03
N CYS A 79 -2.57 -6.17 -1.73
CA CYS A 79 -1.80 -5.59 -0.64
C CYS A 79 -0.38 -6.17 -0.55
N ILE A 80 -0.21 -7.47 -0.80
CA ILE A 80 1.09 -8.14 -0.79
C ILE A 80 1.99 -7.51 -1.85
N GLY A 81 1.51 -7.38 -3.08
CA GLY A 81 2.27 -6.76 -4.17
C GLY A 81 2.66 -5.31 -3.89
N ALA A 82 1.73 -4.52 -3.37
CA ALA A 82 2.00 -3.13 -3.01
C ALA A 82 3.08 -3.00 -1.92
N ARG A 83 3.15 -3.94 -0.99
CA ARG A 83 4.14 -3.92 0.10
C ARG A 83 5.48 -4.49 -0.32
N ALA A 84 5.52 -5.45 -1.22
CA ALA A 84 6.77 -5.90 -1.84
C ALA A 84 7.44 -4.72 -2.57
N GLY A 85 6.71 -4.00 -3.42
CA GLY A 85 7.22 -2.80 -4.08
C GLY A 85 7.66 -1.69 -3.12
N PHE A 86 6.99 -1.54 -1.97
CA PHE A 86 7.45 -0.62 -0.92
C PHE A 86 8.76 -1.11 -0.27
N GLY A 87 8.90 -2.41 -0.06
CA GLY A 87 10.14 -3.02 0.42
C GLY A 87 11.32 -2.75 -0.52
N ASP A 88 11.11 -2.88 -1.83
CA ASP A 88 12.13 -2.56 -2.84
C ASP A 88 12.60 -1.10 -2.75
N LEU A 89 11.68 -0.16 -2.51
CA LEU A 89 12.04 1.24 -2.27
C LEU A 89 12.91 1.42 -1.02
N LEU A 90 12.60 0.71 0.06
CA LEU A 90 13.40 0.77 1.29
C LEU A 90 14.78 0.16 1.10
N ILE A 91 14.88 -0.96 0.38
CA ILE A 91 16.16 -1.61 0.04
C ILE A 91 17.01 -0.67 -0.82
N GLY A 92 16.41 -0.11 -1.87
CA GLY A 92 17.10 0.83 -2.76
C GLY A 92 17.58 2.10 -2.03
N ALA A 93 16.72 2.67 -1.20
CA ALA A 93 17.08 3.83 -0.38
C ALA A 93 18.22 3.49 0.61
N GLY A 94 18.15 2.33 1.27
CA GLY A 94 19.21 1.85 2.16
C GLY A 94 20.56 1.69 1.44
N ALA A 95 20.56 1.13 0.24
CA ALA A 95 21.77 0.99 -0.57
C ALA A 95 22.37 2.35 -0.94
N LEU A 96 21.53 3.29 -1.40
CA LEU A 96 21.99 4.66 -1.73
C LEU A 96 22.52 5.41 -0.51
N MET A 97 21.91 5.23 0.66
CA MET A 97 22.40 5.82 1.91
C MET A 97 23.78 5.28 2.30
N CYS A 98 24.00 3.97 2.15
CA CYS A 98 25.31 3.36 2.38
C CYS A 98 26.35 3.94 1.41
N GLU A 99 26.04 4.01 0.13
CA GLU A 99 26.93 4.56 -0.90
C GLU A 99 27.28 6.02 -0.62
N ALA A 100 26.29 6.87 -0.33
CA ALA A 100 26.48 8.28 -0.04
C ALA A 100 27.39 8.54 1.19
N ASN A 101 27.39 7.62 2.16
CA ASN A 101 28.24 7.68 3.33
C ASN A 101 29.59 6.97 3.16
N GLY A 102 29.92 6.46 1.99
CA GLY A 102 31.13 5.68 1.74
C GLY A 102 31.20 4.36 2.52
N LEU A 103 30.04 3.81 2.86
CA LEU A 103 29.90 2.57 3.61
C LEU A 103 29.57 1.41 2.67
N ASP A 104 30.20 0.28 2.92
CA ASP A 104 30.01 -0.95 2.16
C ASP A 104 29.30 -2.00 3.03
N PRO A 105 28.05 -2.35 2.73
CA PRO A 105 27.31 -3.38 3.49
C PRO A 105 28.03 -4.74 3.50
N ASP A 106 28.75 -5.10 2.45
CA ASP A 106 29.48 -6.38 2.40
C ASP A 106 30.59 -6.45 3.44
N ARG A 107 31.14 -5.30 3.82
CA ARG A 107 32.23 -5.19 4.79
C ARG A 107 31.77 -4.83 6.21
N LYS A 108 30.51 -4.41 6.38
CA LYS A 108 29.98 -3.90 7.63
C LYS A 108 28.75 -4.71 8.04
N ALA A 109 28.93 -5.67 8.97
CA ALA A 109 27.86 -6.55 9.43
C ALA A 109 26.64 -5.78 9.98
N ASN A 110 26.86 -4.69 10.68
CA ASN A 110 25.79 -3.83 11.21
C ASN A 110 24.92 -3.14 10.14
N LEU A 111 25.35 -3.13 8.89
CA LEU A 111 24.56 -2.68 7.73
C LEU A 111 24.04 -3.85 6.90
N ARG A 112 24.90 -4.86 6.70
CA ARG A 112 24.55 -6.07 5.93
C ARG A 112 23.37 -6.81 6.54
N ASP A 113 23.43 -7.08 7.84
CA ASP A 113 22.47 -7.93 8.51
C ASP A 113 21.04 -7.33 8.48
N PRO A 114 20.82 -6.02 8.78
CA PRO A 114 19.53 -5.37 8.56
C PRO A 114 19.07 -5.37 7.09
N MET A 115 19.97 -5.18 6.14
CA MET A 115 19.64 -5.21 4.70
C MET A 115 19.18 -6.62 4.27
N VAL A 116 19.87 -7.67 4.72
CA VAL A 116 19.49 -9.06 4.44
C VAL A 116 18.12 -9.39 5.04
N GLU A 117 17.84 -8.96 6.26
CA GLU A 117 16.52 -9.14 6.88
C GLU A 117 15.43 -8.39 6.11
N LEU A 118 15.69 -7.17 5.65
CA LEU A 118 14.75 -6.39 4.85
C LEU A 118 14.45 -7.07 3.52
N ILE A 119 15.47 -7.58 2.82
CA ILE A 119 15.32 -8.35 1.58
C ILE A 119 14.50 -9.62 1.84
N LYS A 120 14.81 -10.37 2.89
CA LYS A 120 14.09 -11.59 3.25
C LYS A 120 12.59 -11.35 3.47
N ILE A 121 12.25 -10.29 4.19
CA ILE A 121 10.85 -9.91 4.43
C ILE A 121 10.16 -9.53 3.10
N THR A 122 10.80 -8.71 2.29
CA THR A 122 10.27 -8.23 1.00
C THR A 122 10.03 -9.38 0.03
N GLU A 123 11.03 -10.25 -0.14
CA GLU A 123 10.94 -11.43 -1.00
C GLU A 123 9.92 -12.45 -0.47
N GLY A 124 9.77 -12.58 0.85
CA GLY A 124 8.72 -13.40 1.46
C GLY A 124 7.32 -12.95 1.08
N PHE A 125 7.06 -11.63 1.05
CA PHE A 125 5.79 -11.09 0.55
C PHE A 125 5.59 -11.39 -0.92
N TYR A 126 6.60 -11.12 -1.74
CA TYR A 126 6.56 -11.34 -3.17
C TYR A 126 6.29 -12.81 -3.52
N ALA A 127 6.97 -13.73 -2.87
CA ALA A 127 6.79 -15.16 -3.07
C ALA A 127 5.36 -15.62 -2.75
N CYS A 128 4.75 -15.13 -1.66
CA CYS A 128 3.35 -15.40 -1.34
C CYS A 128 2.40 -14.85 -2.42
N GLY A 129 2.65 -13.65 -2.92
CA GLY A 129 1.86 -13.04 -3.99
C GLY A 129 1.95 -13.82 -5.30
N VAL A 130 3.15 -14.26 -5.67
CA VAL A 130 3.37 -15.11 -6.85
C VAL A 130 2.65 -16.45 -6.69
N ALA A 131 2.80 -17.13 -5.55
CA ALA A 131 2.13 -18.40 -5.29
C ALA A 131 0.61 -18.25 -5.34
N ALA A 132 0.05 -17.19 -4.75
CA ALA A 132 -1.39 -16.90 -4.81
C ALA A 132 -1.88 -16.70 -6.26
N SER A 133 -1.05 -16.13 -7.12
CA SER A 133 -1.37 -15.93 -8.55
C SER A 133 -1.23 -17.21 -9.36
N VAL A 134 -0.17 -17.98 -9.14
CA VAL A 134 0.11 -19.23 -9.89
C VAL A 134 -0.96 -20.29 -9.62
N TYR A 135 -1.43 -20.37 -8.38
CA TYR A 135 -2.49 -21.32 -7.99
C TYR A 135 -3.91 -20.71 -8.08
N ALA A 136 -4.05 -19.56 -8.72
CA ALA A 136 -5.36 -18.95 -8.92
C ALA A 136 -6.30 -19.85 -9.74
N VAL A 137 -7.58 -19.85 -9.37
CA VAL A 137 -8.62 -20.64 -10.05
C VAL A 137 -9.55 -19.69 -10.80
N GLN A 138 -9.86 -20.05 -12.05
CA GLN A 138 -10.80 -19.25 -12.83
C GLN A 138 -12.24 -19.48 -12.34
N ASP A 139 -12.94 -18.40 -12.03
CA ASP A 139 -14.36 -18.43 -11.74
C ASP A 139 -15.16 -18.81 -12.99
N PRO A 140 -16.06 -19.81 -12.92
CA PRO A 140 -16.76 -20.32 -14.09
C PRO A 140 -17.77 -19.32 -14.70
N TYR A 141 -18.26 -18.36 -13.92
CA TYR A 141 -19.26 -17.38 -14.33
C TYR A 141 -18.64 -16.07 -14.82
N SER A 142 -17.86 -15.44 -13.98
CA SER A 142 -17.23 -14.14 -14.30
C SER A 142 -16.02 -14.25 -15.21
N LYS A 143 -15.44 -15.46 -15.34
CA LYS A 143 -14.16 -15.73 -16.02
C LYS A 143 -12.95 -15.00 -15.42
N SER A 144 -13.12 -14.31 -14.31
CA SER A 144 -12.02 -13.73 -13.53
C SER A 144 -11.25 -14.82 -12.79
N PHE A 145 -9.99 -14.54 -12.47
CA PHE A 145 -9.17 -15.44 -11.67
C PHE A 145 -9.23 -15.06 -10.19
N MET A 146 -9.64 -16.02 -9.35
CA MET A 146 -9.59 -15.88 -7.91
C MET A 146 -8.21 -16.29 -7.42
N PRO A 147 -7.45 -15.40 -6.76
CA PRO A 147 -6.17 -15.77 -6.16
C PRO A 147 -6.33 -16.90 -5.14
N GLU A 148 -5.31 -17.73 -5.00
CA GLU A 148 -5.35 -18.80 -4.03
C GLU A 148 -5.44 -18.24 -2.59
N PRO A 149 -6.46 -18.60 -1.79
CA PRO A 149 -6.76 -17.93 -0.53
C PRO A 149 -5.72 -18.15 0.57
N VAL A 150 -5.12 -19.34 0.64
CA VAL A 150 -4.15 -19.68 1.70
C VAL A 150 -2.89 -18.84 1.56
N TYR A 151 -2.32 -18.76 0.35
CA TYR A 151 -1.14 -17.94 0.11
C TYR A 151 -1.43 -16.44 0.24
N SER A 152 -2.62 -15.99 -0.19
CA SER A 152 -3.07 -14.61 0.04
C SER A 152 -3.18 -14.28 1.53
N ASN A 153 -3.67 -15.21 2.34
CA ASN A 153 -3.78 -15.06 3.79
C ASN A 153 -2.41 -15.08 4.47
N ILE A 154 -1.53 -16.01 4.10
CA ILE A 154 -0.17 -16.09 4.64
C ILE A 154 0.59 -14.80 4.36
N GLY A 155 0.61 -14.36 3.11
CA GLY A 155 1.29 -13.11 2.75
C GLY A 155 0.72 -11.89 3.48
N LYS A 156 -0.60 -11.81 3.63
CA LYS A 156 -1.23 -10.73 4.40
C LYS A 156 -0.91 -10.80 5.89
N LEU A 157 -0.80 -11.99 6.46
CA LEU A 157 -0.41 -12.16 7.86
C LEU A 157 1.05 -11.74 8.08
N LEU A 158 1.96 -12.21 7.22
CA LEU A 158 3.36 -11.81 7.24
C LEU A 158 3.50 -10.28 7.14
N LEU A 159 2.79 -9.67 6.18
CA LEU A 159 2.76 -8.22 6.04
C LEU A 159 2.32 -7.52 7.33
N SER A 160 1.26 -8.01 7.97
CA SER A 160 0.71 -7.38 9.18
C SER A 160 1.63 -7.48 10.38
N THR A 161 2.43 -8.54 10.46
CA THR A 161 3.37 -8.79 11.56
C THR A 161 4.75 -8.16 11.33
N GLN A 162 5.20 -8.09 10.08
CA GLN A 162 6.58 -7.70 9.75
C GLN A 162 6.73 -6.27 9.20
N ILE A 163 5.62 -5.56 8.98
CA ILE A 163 5.70 -4.20 8.44
C ILE A 163 6.47 -3.24 9.35
N TYR A 164 6.35 -3.39 10.65
CA TYR A 164 7.08 -2.58 11.62
C TYR A 164 8.57 -2.91 11.64
N ASP A 165 8.93 -4.18 11.42
CA ASP A 165 10.32 -4.59 11.28
C ASP A 165 10.94 -4.01 10.02
N MET A 166 10.22 -3.97 8.90
CA MET A 166 10.69 -3.29 7.68
C MET A 166 11.04 -1.82 7.94
N HIS A 167 10.17 -1.10 8.63
CA HIS A 167 10.40 0.30 8.97
C HIS A 167 11.58 0.47 9.92
N ARG A 168 11.68 -0.39 10.95
CA ARG A 168 12.80 -0.38 11.90
C ARG A 168 14.13 -0.66 11.20
N LEU A 169 14.19 -1.68 10.36
CA LEU A 169 15.40 -2.04 9.59
C LEU A 169 15.83 -0.93 8.65
N ALA A 170 14.89 -0.32 7.92
CA ALA A 170 15.16 0.82 7.06
C ALA A 170 15.72 2.01 7.87
N HIS A 171 15.17 2.25 9.06
CA HIS A 171 15.67 3.28 9.97
C HIS A 171 17.09 2.99 10.47
N GLU A 172 17.40 1.74 10.81
CA GLU A 172 18.75 1.31 11.21
C GLU A 172 19.77 1.53 10.07
N VAL A 173 19.44 1.09 8.86
CA VAL A 173 20.34 1.24 7.69
C VAL A 173 20.55 2.71 7.33
N SER A 174 19.54 3.56 7.54
CA SER A 174 19.65 5.02 7.30
C SER A 174 20.37 5.79 8.41
N GLY A 175 20.88 5.10 9.43
CA GLY A 175 21.58 5.76 10.56
C GLY A 175 20.66 6.58 11.46
N GLY A 176 19.37 6.30 11.49
CA GLY A 176 18.41 7.03 12.32
C GLY A 176 17.98 8.38 11.78
N LEU A 177 18.26 8.68 10.52
CA LEU A 177 18.03 10.01 9.89
C LEU A 177 16.55 10.45 9.96
N ILE A 178 15.60 9.51 10.06
CA ILE A 178 14.17 9.81 10.17
C ILE A 178 13.83 10.73 11.36
N VAL A 179 14.62 10.68 12.43
CA VAL A 179 14.43 11.53 13.62
C VAL A 179 14.97 12.95 13.43
N ALA A 180 15.88 13.12 12.48
CA ALA A 180 16.60 14.38 12.24
C ALA A 180 16.58 14.74 10.74
N LEU A 181 15.42 14.57 10.09
CA LEU A 181 15.27 14.98 8.69
C LEU A 181 15.44 16.50 8.57
N PRO A 182 16.24 16.98 7.63
CA PRO A 182 16.33 18.40 7.34
C PRO A 182 14.97 18.95 6.89
N GLY A 183 14.67 20.19 7.25
CA GLY A 183 13.47 20.86 6.80
C GLY A 183 13.50 21.10 5.29
N PRO A 184 12.32 21.32 4.65
CA PRO A 184 12.24 21.60 3.21
C PRO A 184 13.05 22.84 2.76
N GLU A 185 13.40 23.71 3.69
CA GLU A 185 14.18 24.93 3.46
C GLU A 185 15.70 24.67 3.47
N GLU A 186 16.14 23.54 4.02
CA GLU A 186 17.55 23.17 4.12
C GLU A 186 18.04 22.38 2.89
N ASP A 187 17.12 21.93 2.05
CA ASP A 187 17.38 21.15 0.81
C ASP A 187 17.90 22.03 -0.35
N HIS A 188 18.13 23.32 -0.14
CA HIS A 188 18.50 24.30 -1.19
C HIS A 188 19.91 24.88 -1.06
N ASN A 189 20.80 24.27 -0.27
CA ASN A 189 22.21 24.68 -0.19
C ASN A 189 23.14 23.64 -0.84
#